data_846b06bd798a4b8ba3f5bdd85efb48a9
#
_entry.id   846b06bd798a4b8ba3f5bdd85efb48a9
#
_cell.length_a   1.000
_cell.length_b   1.000
_cell.length_c   1.000
_cell.angle_alpha   90.00
_cell.angle_beta   90.00
_cell.angle_gamma   90.00
#
_symmetry.space_group_name_H-M   'P 1'
#
loop_
_entity.id
_entity.type
_entity.pdbx_description
1 polymer ?
#
loop_
_entity_poly.entity_id
_entity_poly.type
_entity_poly.pdbx_seq_one_letter_code
_entity_poly.pdbx_strand_id
1 'polypeptide(L)'
;MEITKKIAEELSVKPSQVEAAVKLIDEGCTIPFIARYRKEVTGSLNDEQLRNLDDRLKYLRNLEDRKAQVIASIEEQGKLTEELKAQITDAQTMVLVEDLYRPYKQKRRTRATIAKEKGLETLAQFILAQNTDKPVEDEAQKYISSEEGKEVEDAAAAIQGALDIIAEQISDVADYRT
;
A
#
# COMPACT_ATOMS: atom_id res chain seq x y z
N MET A 1 -9.97 -8.71 -15.70
CA MET A 1 -10.27 -7.63 -16.70
C MET A 1 -9.44 -7.89 -17.95
N GLU A 2 -10.06 -7.90 -19.10
CA GLU A 2 -9.29 -7.96 -20.35
C GLU A 2 -8.81 -6.56 -20.73
N ILE A 3 -7.58 -6.28 -20.41
CA ILE A 3 -6.93 -4.97 -20.61
C ILE A 3 -7.01 -4.54 -22.08
N THR A 4 -6.73 -5.46 -22.98
CA THR A 4 -6.73 -5.19 -24.42
C THR A 4 -8.07 -4.70 -24.94
N LYS A 5 -9.16 -5.36 -24.54
CA LYS A 5 -10.52 -4.96 -24.94
C LYS A 5 -10.89 -3.59 -24.39
N LYS A 6 -10.54 -3.34 -23.12
CA LYS A 6 -10.83 -2.05 -22.48
C LYS A 6 -10.12 -0.89 -23.18
N ILE A 7 -8.85 -1.06 -23.51
CA ILE A 7 -8.08 -0.05 -24.24
C ILE A 7 -8.68 0.17 -25.63
N ALA A 8 -9.07 -0.91 -26.31
CA ALA A 8 -9.69 -0.82 -27.63
C ALA A 8 -11.00 -0.01 -27.61
N GLU A 9 -11.84 -0.21 -26.60
CA GLU A 9 -13.07 0.57 -26.41
C GLU A 9 -12.76 2.04 -26.12
N GLU A 10 -11.81 2.33 -25.24
CA GLU A 10 -11.44 3.69 -24.86
C GLU A 10 -10.85 4.49 -26.04
N LEU A 11 -10.06 3.84 -26.89
CA LEU A 11 -9.41 4.48 -28.05
C LEU A 11 -10.25 4.38 -29.33
N SER A 12 -11.39 3.70 -29.31
CA SER A 12 -12.25 3.46 -30.45
C SER A 12 -11.51 2.76 -31.61
N VAL A 13 -10.69 1.78 -31.28
CA VAL A 13 -9.94 0.95 -32.23
C VAL A 13 -10.29 -0.53 -32.05
N LYS A 14 -9.84 -1.37 -32.98
CA LYS A 14 -10.11 -2.82 -32.89
C LYS A 14 -9.21 -3.48 -31.82
N PRO A 15 -9.71 -4.48 -31.06
CA PRO A 15 -8.89 -5.22 -30.12
C PRO A 15 -7.64 -5.83 -30.75
N SER A 16 -7.70 -6.31 -31.98
CA SER A 16 -6.55 -6.86 -32.73
C SER A 16 -5.43 -5.83 -32.94
N GLN A 17 -5.79 -4.55 -33.13
CA GLN A 17 -4.82 -3.46 -33.25
C GLN A 17 -4.11 -3.21 -31.90
N VAL A 18 -4.85 -3.25 -30.80
CA VAL A 18 -4.28 -3.10 -29.47
C VAL A 18 -3.36 -4.28 -29.13
N GLU A 19 -3.78 -5.50 -29.42
CA GLU A 19 -2.96 -6.71 -29.19
C GLU A 19 -1.64 -6.65 -29.94
N ALA A 20 -1.66 -6.25 -31.20
CA ALA A 20 -0.46 -6.10 -32.01
C ALA A 20 0.48 -5.04 -31.45
N ALA A 21 -0.06 -3.89 -31.06
CA ALA A 21 0.73 -2.81 -30.45
C ALA A 21 1.33 -3.23 -29.10
N VAL A 22 0.55 -3.88 -28.24
CA VAL A 22 1.02 -4.39 -26.94
C VAL A 22 2.16 -5.38 -27.11
N LYS A 23 2.04 -6.28 -28.08
CA LYS A 23 3.09 -7.25 -28.38
C LYS A 23 4.41 -6.56 -28.77
N LEU A 24 4.35 -5.54 -29.63
CA LEU A 24 5.52 -4.77 -30.02
C LEU A 24 6.14 -3.99 -28.86
N ILE A 25 5.31 -3.41 -28.01
CA ILE A 25 5.77 -2.71 -26.80
C ILE A 25 6.48 -3.69 -25.85
N ASP A 26 5.93 -4.87 -25.64
CA ASP A 26 6.51 -5.90 -24.78
C ASP A 26 7.83 -6.46 -25.35
N GLU A 27 7.98 -6.43 -26.67
CA GLU A 27 9.24 -6.77 -27.34
C GLU A 27 10.33 -5.68 -27.23
N GLY A 28 10.00 -4.53 -26.63
CA GLY A 28 10.94 -3.44 -26.41
C GLY A 28 10.94 -2.37 -27.50
N CYS A 29 9.97 -2.41 -28.44
CA CYS A 29 9.84 -1.37 -29.46
C CYS A 29 9.40 -0.04 -28.85
N THR A 30 10.02 1.06 -29.31
CA THR A 30 9.61 2.40 -28.91
C THR A 30 8.35 2.85 -29.65
N ILE A 31 7.61 3.78 -29.07
CA ILE A 31 6.39 4.32 -29.70
C ILE A 31 6.67 4.97 -31.06
N PRO A 32 7.69 5.83 -31.21
CA PRO A 32 8.05 6.38 -32.52
C PRO A 32 8.40 5.31 -33.56
N PHE A 33 9.09 4.26 -33.15
CA PHE A 33 9.45 3.15 -34.03
C PHE A 33 8.19 2.40 -34.55
N ILE A 34 7.26 2.08 -33.66
CA ILE A 34 6.01 1.41 -33.99
C ILE A 34 5.18 2.26 -34.96
N ALA A 35 5.02 3.55 -34.66
CA ALA A 35 4.27 4.48 -35.47
C ALA A 35 4.85 4.63 -36.90
N ARG A 36 6.16 4.57 -37.03
CA ARG A 36 6.86 4.79 -38.29
C ARG A 36 7.05 3.52 -39.09
N TYR A 37 7.43 2.41 -38.47
CA TYR A 37 7.89 1.20 -39.14
C TYR A 37 6.98 -0.03 -38.98
N ARG A 38 5.93 0.07 -38.17
CA ARG A 38 5.03 -1.05 -37.87
C ARG A 38 3.54 -0.70 -38.09
N LYS A 39 3.26 0.23 -38.98
CA LYS A 39 1.88 0.64 -39.34
C LYS A 39 1.03 -0.53 -39.85
N GLU A 40 1.61 -1.41 -40.60
CA GLU A 40 0.93 -2.59 -41.17
C GLU A 40 0.45 -3.54 -40.06
N VAL A 41 1.26 -3.72 -39.01
CA VAL A 41 0.96 -4.62 -37.92
C VAL A 41 -0.11 -4.04 -36.98
N THR A 42 -0.07 -2.72 -36.74
CA THR A 42 -0.99 -2.04 -35.82
C THR A 42 -2.24 -1.48 -36.51
N GLY A 43 -2.41 -1.69 -37.80
CA GLY A 43 -3.54 -1.11 -38.52
C GLY A 43 -3.49 0.41 -38.61
N SER A 44 -2.30 0.97 -38.74
CA SER A 44 -2.03 2.41 -38.90
C SER A 44 -2.33 3.28 -37.69
N LEU A 45 -2.09 2.75 -36.47
CA LEU A 45 -2.16 3.56 -35.27
C LEU A 45 -1.10 4.68 -35.30
N ASN A 46 -1.52 5.92 -35.01
CA ASN A 46 -0.63 7.08 -35.01
C ASN A 46 0.11 7.22 -33.66
N ASP A 47 1.05 8.17 -33.59
CA ASP A 47 1.83 8.45 -32.35
C ASP A 47 0.95 8.73 -31.14
N GLU A 48 -0.09 9.52 -31.30
CA GLU A 48 -1.00 9.89 -30.21
C GLU A 48 -1.76 8.68 -29.70
N GLN A 49 -2.34 7.88 -30.61
CA GLN A 49 -3.05 6.65 -30.24
C GLN A 49 -2.12 5.66 -29.54
N LEU A 50 -0.90 5.49 -30.01
CA LEU A 50 0.09 4.60 -29.41
C LEU A 50 0.55 5.10 -28.04
N ARG A 51 0.74 6.41 -27.84
CA ARG A 51 1.08 6.96 -26.54
C ARG A 51 -0.04 6.76 -25.54
N ASN A 52 -1.28 7.05 -25.92
CA ASN A 52 -2.45 6.83 -25.09
C ASN A 52 -2.62 5.35 -24.74
N LEU A 53 -2.39 4.46 -25.69
CA LEU A 53 -2.41 3.02 -25.47
C LEU A 53 -1.34 2.59 -24.47
N ASP A 54 -0.12 3.05 -24.61
CA ASP A 54 1.00 2.74 -23.72
C ASP A 54 0.74 3.22 -22.30
N ASP A 55 0.27 4.44 -22.14
CA ASP A 55 -0.08 5.02 -20.83
C ASP A 55 -1.20 4.22 -20.14
N ARG A 56 -2.25 3.89 -20.87
CA ARG A 56 -3.35 3.08 -20.36
C ARG A 56 -2.94 1.66 -20.04
N LEU A 57 -2.08 1.07 -20.88
CA LEU A 57 -1.55 -0.27 -20.65
C LEU A 57 -0.79 -0.34 -19.33
N LYS A 58 0.10 0.60 -19.08
CA LYS A 58 0.86 0.69 -17.82
C LYS A 58 -0.07 0.88 -16.63
N TYR A 59 -1.03 1.80 -16.74
CA TYR A 59 -2.00 2.06 -15.68
C TYR A 59 -2.84 0.82 -15.36
N LEU A 60 -3.42 0.17 -16.37
CA LEU A 60 -4.28 -0.99 -16.17
C LEU A 60 -3.51 -2.22 -15.68
N ARG A 61 -2.26 -2.41 -16.12
CA ARG A 61 -1.38 -3.46 -15.58
C ARG A 61 -1.08 -3.24 -14.11
N ASN A 62 -0.74 -2.02 -13.73
CA ASN A 62 -0.51 -1.65 -12.32
C ASN A 62 -1.79 -1.84 -11.50
N LEU A 63 -2.95 -1.49 -12.06
CA LEU A 63 -4.24 -1.69 -11.41
C LEU A 63 -4.51 -3.17 -11.13
N GLU A 64 -4.31 -4.06 -12.11
CA GLU A 64 -4.50 -5.50 -11.93
C GLU A 64 -3.50 -6.09 -10.92
N ASP A 65 -2.25 -5.68 -10.97
CA ASP A 65 -1.22 -6.08 -9.99
C ASP A 65 -1.61 -5.65 -8.57
N ARG A 66 -2.09 -4.41 -8.43
CA ARG A 66 -2.54 -3.89 -7.14
C ARG A 66 -3.75 -4.65 -6.61
N LYS A 67 -4.72 -4.96 -7.47
CA LYS A 67 -5.87 -5.80 -7.10
C LYS A 67 -5.43 -7.15 -6.57
N ALA A 68 -4.51 -7.81 -7.24
CA ALA A 68 -3.98 -9.10 -6.80
C ALA A 68 -3.30 -9.00 -5.43
N GLN A 69 -2.48 -7.97 -5.20
CA GLN A 69 -1.83 -7.71 -3.91
C GLN A 69 -2.84 -7.46 -2.79
N VAL A 70 -3.85 -6.64 -3.05
CA VAL A 70 -4.91 -6.31 -2.08
C VAL A 70 -5.72 -7.54 -1.73
N ILE A 71 -6.15 -8.33 -2.71
CA ILE A 71 -6.89 -9.58 -2.49
C ILE A 71 -6.05 -10.55 -1.65
N ALA A 72 -4.78 -10.76 -2.00
CA ALA A 72 -3.89 -11.64 -1.26
C ALA A 72 -3.71 -11.19 0.19
N SER A 73 -3.54 -9.89 0.42
CA SER A 73 -3.38 -9.32 1.77
C SER A 73 -4.61 -9.53 2.64
N ILE A 74 -5.81 -9.30 2.10
CA ILE A 74 -7.07 -9.48 2.82
C ILE A 74 -7.34 -10.98 3.07
N GLU A 75 -7.04 -11.83 2.10
CA GLU A 75 -7.16 -13.28 2.22
C GLU A 75 -6.24 -13.82 3.33
N GLU A 76 -5.00 -13.35 3.39
CA GLU A 76 -4.03 -13.70 4.45
C GLU A 76 -4.55 -13.34 5.84
N GLN A 77 -5.31 -12.24 5.95
CA GLN A 77 -5.96 -11.82 7.20
C GLN A 77 -7.22 -12.64 7.52
N GLY A 78 -7.67 -13.49 6.61
CA GLY A 78 -8.90 -14.27 6.76
C GLY A 78 -10.19 -13.44 6.69
N LYS A 79 -10.13 -12.25 6.10
CA LYS A 79 -11.25 -11.29 6.01
C LYS A 79 -11.84 -11.15 4.62
N LEU A 80 -11.31 -11.88 3.63
CA LEU A 80 -11.79 -11.83 2.26
C LEU A 80 -13.15 -12.52 2.13
N THR A 81 -14.14 -11.80 1.59
CA THR A 81 -15.45 -12.34 1.24
C THR A 81 -15.60 -12.38 -0.28
N GLU A 82 -16.51 -13.21 -0.79
CA GLU A 82 -16.83 -13.28 -2.22
C GLU A 82 -17.29 -11.91 -2.76
N GLU A 83 -18.11 -11.21 -2.00
CA GLU A 83 -18.59 -9.87 -2.34
C GLU A 83 -17.44 -8.85 -2.44
N LEU A 84 -16.55 -8.83 -1.45
CA LEU A 84 -15.39 -7.93 -1.43
C LEU A 84 -14.44 -8.24 -2.58
N LYS A 85 -14.17 -9.52 -2.85
CA LYS A 85 -13.36 -9.95 -3.98
C LYS A 85 -13.95 -9.48 -5.31
N ALA A 86 -15.26 -9.61 -5.49
CA ALA A 86 -15.95 -9.13 -6.68
C ALA A 86 -15.84 -7.60 -6.82
N GLN A 87 -16.03 -6.85 -5.75
CA GLN A 87 -15.89 -5.38 -5.74
C GLN A 87 -14.47 -4.95 -6.14
N ILE A 88 -13.44 -5.59 -5.62
CA ILE A 88 -12.05 -5.28 -5.97
C ILE A 88 -11.77 -5.66 -7.44
N THR A 89 -12.23 -6.82 -7.88
CA THR A 89 -12.04 -7.30 -9.26
C THR A 89 -12.71 -6.38 -10.27
N ASP A 90 -13.88 -5.84 -9.95
CA ASP A 90 -14.66 -4.95 -10.82
C ASP A 90 -14.23 -3.48 -10.72
N ALA A 91 -13.35 -3.13 -9.78
CA ALA A 91 -12.88 -1.76 -9.63
C ALA A 91 -12.17 -1.26 -10.90
N GLN A 92 -12.52 -0.06 -11.34
CA GLN A 92 -12.02 0.52 -12.59
C GLN A 92 -10.87 1.51 -12.37
N THR A 93 -10.59 1.88 -11.12
CA THR A 93 -9.56 2.85 -10.77
C THR A 93 -8.74 2.41 -9.57
N MET A 94 -7.50 2.88 -9.50
CA MET A 94 -6.64 2.67 -8.33
C MET A 94 -7.24 3.26 -7.06
N VAL A 95 -7.89 4.42 -7.16
CA VAL A 95 -8.55 5.09 -6.03
C VAL A 95 -9.60 4.17 -5.40
N LEU A 96 -10.43 3.55 -6.23
CA LEU A 96 -11.47 2.64 -5.74
C LEU A 96 -10.88 1.40 -5.07
N VAL A 97 -9.82 0.82 -5.62
CA VAL A 97 -9.10 -0.31 -5.02
C VAL A 97 -8.54 0.08 -3.64
N GLU A 98 -7.89 1.24 -3.55
CA GLU A 98 -7.32 1.74 -2.29
C GLU A 98 -8.41 2.03 -1.24
N ASP A 99 -9.55 2.59 -1.67
CA ASP A 99 -10.70 2.83 -0.78
C ASP A 99 -11.28 1.52 -0.21
N LEU A 100 -11.41 0.49 -1.05
CA LEU A 100 -11.86 -0.83 -0.62
C LEU A 100 -10.86 -1.52 0.31
N TYR A 101 -9.58 -1.29 0.12
CA TYR A 101 -8.50 -1.86 0.95
C TYR A 101 -8.31 -1.13 2.28
N ARG A 102 -8.64 0.15 2.36
CA ARG A 102 -8.36 1.00 3.53
C ARG A 102 -8.76 0.38 4.87
N PRO A 103 -9.96 -0.22 5.04
CA PRO A 103 -10.35 -0.86 6.31
C PRO A 103 -9.50 -2.07 6.68
N TYR A 104 -8.86 -2.71 5.70
CA TYR A 104 -8.08 -3.94 5.85
C TYR A 104 -6.58 -3.69 5.82
N LYS A 105 -6.17 -2.45 5.57
CA LYS A 105 -4.76 -2.06 5.49
C LYS A 105 -4.11 -2.26 6.85
N GLN A 106 -3.09 -3.12 6.90
CA GLN A 106 -2.32 -3.33 8.11
C GLN A 106 -1.56 -2.05 8.44
N LYS A 107 -1.68 -1.61 9.70
CA LYS A 107 -0.86 -0.51 10.20
C LYS A 107 0.61 -0.93 10.11
N ARG A 108 1.42 -0.07 9.53
CA ARG A 108 2.86 -0.30 9.47
C ARG A 108 3.38 -0.47 10.90
N ARG A 109 4.16 -1.53 11.12
CA ARG A 109 4.78 -1.78 12.42
C ARG A 109 5.79 -0.68 12.71
N THR A 110 5.45 0.19 13.66
CA THR A 110 6.27 1.33 14.09
C THR A 110 7.00 0.98 15.39
N ARG A 111 7.96 1.81 15.79
CA ARG A 111 8.62 1.70 17.09
C ARG A 111 7.61 1.74 18.24
N ALA A 112 6.59 2.60 18.10
CA ALA A 112 5.50 2.68 19.09
C ALA A 112 4.69 1.39 19.16
N THR A 113 4.37 0.75 18.01
CA THR A 113 3.69 -0.54 17.97
C THR A 113 4.50 -1.62 18.66
N ILE A 114 5.81 -1.69 18.42
CA ILE A 114 6.73 -2.62 19.05
C ILE A 114 6.78 -2.38 20.57
N ALA A 115 6.84 -1.13 21.00
CA ALA A 115 6.83 -0.75 22.41
C ALA A 115 5.53 -1.16 23.10
N LYS A 116 4.37 -1.00 22.46
CA LYS A 116 3.07 -1.46 22.97
C LYS A 116 3.03 -2.98 23.12
N GLU A 117 3.58 -3.73 22.17
CA GLU A 117 3.69 -5.19 22.25
C GLU A 117 4.56 -5.63 23.45
N LYS A 118 5.56 -4.83 23.82
CA LYS A 118 6.41 -5.05 25.00
C LYS A 118 5.75 -4.65 26.30
N GLY A 119 4.51 -4.15 26.28
CA GLY A 119 3.77 -3.74 27.46
C GLY A 119 4.16 -2.37 28.02
N LEU A 120 4.82 -1.53 27.24
CA LEU A 120 5.32 -0.22 27.68
C LEU A 120 4.26 0.90 27.67
N GLU A 121 3.03 0.61 27.23
CA GLU A 121 1.95 1.58 27.19
C GLU A 121 1.61 2.15 28.58
N THR A 122 1.61 1.31 29.61
CA THR A 122 1.39 1.73 31.01
C THR A 122 2.48 2.68 31.48
N LEU A 123 3.74 2.42 31.11
CA LEU A 123 4.87 3.32 31.41
C LEU A 123 4.70 4.67 30.71
N ALA A 124 4.25 4.67 29.45
CA ALA A 124 3.96 5.89 28.72
C ALA A 124 2.87 6.73 29.42
N GLN A 125 1.81 6.09 29.91
CA GLN A 125 0.75 6.75 30.68
C GLN A 125 1.28 7.30 32.00
N PHE A 126 2.16 6.58 32.68
CA PHE A 126 2.82 7.04 33.88
C PHE A 126 3.63 8.33 33.66
N ILE A 127 4.41 8.38 32.57
CA ILE A 127 5.19 9.56 32.20
C ILE A 127 4.28 10.75 31.88
N LEU A 128 3.19 10.54 31.13
CA LEU A 128 2.23 11.58 30.78
C LEU A 128 1.47 12.12 31.97
N ALA A 129 1.16 11.27 32.94
CA ALA A 129 0.40 11.65 34.12
C ALA A 129 1.16 12.60 35.04
N GLN A 130 2.49 12.47 35.14
CA GLN A 130 3.39 13.30 35.97
C GLN A 130 2.91 13.47 37.45
N ASN A 131 2.21 12.46 37.97
CA ASN A 131 1.49 12.57 39.26
C ASN A 131 2.29 12.08 40.46
N THR A 132 3.54 11.68 40.29
CA THR A 132 4.34 11.12 41.40
C THR A 132 5.73 11.75 41.45
N ASP A 133 6.25 11.88 42.65
CA ASP A 133 7.63 12.31 42.90
C ASP A 133 8.66 11.19 42.65
N LYS A 134 8.21 10.01 42.23
CA LYS A 134 9.10 8.89 41.90
C LYS A 134 9.84 9.11 40.61
N PRO A 135 11.16 8.84 40.55
CA PRO A 135 11.91 8.86 39.32
C PRO A 135 11.33 7.91 38.26
N VAL A 136 11.29 8.34 37.01
CA VAL A 136 10.82 7.52 35.89
C VAL A 136 11.66 6.24 35.75
N GLU A 137 12.95 6.32 36.05
CA GLU A 137 13.88 5.19 36.03
C GLU A 137 13.48 4.06 36.98
N ASP A 138 12.99 4.40 38.16
CA ASP A 138 12.52 3.40 39.18
C ASP A 138 11.28 2.67 38.66
N GLU A 139 10.34 3.39 38.05
CA GLU A 139 9.16 2.78 37.45
C GLU A 139 9.54 1.95 36.25
N ALA A 140 10.45 2.44 35.40
CA ALA A 140 10.91 1.75 34.18
C ALA A 140 11.56 0.39 34.49
N GLN A 141 12.21 0.22 35.64
CA GLN A 141 12.81 -1.07 36.01
C GLN A 141 11.79 -2.20 36.10
N LYS A 142 10.53 -1.90 36.40
CA LYS A 142 9.44 -2.89 36.43
C LYS A 142 9.10 -3.48 35.07
N TYR A 143 9.52 -2.83 34.02
CA TYR A 143 9.21 -3.22 32.64
C TYR A 143 10.37 -3.96 31.96
N ILE A 144 11.50 -4.16 32.66
CA ILE A 144 12.60 -4.96 32.14
C ILE A 144 12.13 -6.41 31.99
N SER A 145 12.26 -6.98 30.80
CA SER A 145 11.82 -8.34 30.48
C SER A 145 12.79 -9.02 29.52
N SER A 146 13.01 -10.30 29.77
CA SER A 146 13.76 -11.19 28.87
C SER A 146 12.84 -12.17 28.10
N GLU A 147 11.51 -11.99 28.18
CA GLU A 147 10.56 -12.82 27.44
C GLU A 147 10.69 -12.62 25.94
N GLU A 148 10.68 -13.70 25.19
CA GLU A 148 10.73 -13.67 23.73
C GLU A 148 9.59 -12.82 23.16
N GLY A 149 9.92 -11.85 22.32
CA GLY A 149 8.98 -10.90 21.74
C GLY A 149 8.64 -9.70 22.62
N LYS A 150 9.07 -9.69 23.89
CA LYS A 150 8.86 -8.58 24.85
C LYS A 150 10.16 -8.13 25.50
N GLU A 151 11.28 -8.31 24.84
CA GLU A 151 12.60 -8.01 25.39
C GLU A 151 12.77 -6.52 25.66
N VAL A 152 13.09 -6.19 26.89
CA VAL A 152 13.48 -4.85 27.35
C VAL A 152 14.77 -5.03 28.17
N GLU A 153 15.89 -4.60 27.61
CA GLU A 153 17.22 -4.88 28.17
C GLU A 153 17.49 -4.15 29.48
N ASP A 154 17.06 -2.89 29.58
CA ASP A 154 17.26 -2.04 30.75
C ASP A 154 16.19 -0.96 30.87
N ALA A 155 16.28 -0.16 31.95
CA ALA A 155 15.35 0.93 32.20
C ALA A 155 15.38 2.00 31.07
N ALA A 156 16.54 2.27 30.50
CA ALA A 156 16.67 3.23 29.41
C ALA A 156 15.91 2.77 28.16
N ALA A 157 15.96 1.48 27.82
CA ALA A 157 15.19 0.88 26.72
C ALA A 157 13.67 0.98 26.98
N ALA A 158 13.23 0.75 28.21
CA ALA A 158 11.82 0.89 28.60
C ALA A 158 11.34 2.34 28.45
N ILE A 159 12.12 3.31 28.90
CA ILE A 159 11.81 4.74 28.77
C ILE A 159 11.75 5.14 27.29
N GLN A 160 12.72 4.70 26.49
CA GLN A 160 12.74 5.01 25.05
C GLN A 160 11.49 4.47 24.34
N GLY A 161 11.08 3.24 24.64
CA GLY A 161 9.86 2.66 24.09
C GLY A 161 8.60 3.44 24.50
N ALA A 162 8.51 3.85 25.74
CA ALA A 162 7.42 4.69 26.23
C ALA A 162 7.38 6.06 25.55
N LEU A 163 8.53 6.68 25.30
CA LEU A 163 8.64 7.94 24.57
C LEU A 163 8.21 7.78 23.10
N ASP A 164 8.53 6.66 22.47
CA ASP A 164 8.09 6.34 21.10
C ASP A 164 6.55 6.27 21.01
N ILE A 165 5.89 5.68 22.00
CA ILE A 165 4.43 5.64 22.11
C ILE A 165 3.84 7.04 22.25
N ILE A 166 4.42 7.87 23.11
CA ILE A 166 3.99 9.25 23.34
C ILE A 166 4.16 10.09 22.07
N ALA A 167 5.28 9.96 21.37
CA ALA A 167 5.55 10.68 20.13
C ALA A 167 4.53 10.34 19.04
N GLU A 168 4.13 9.08 18.90
CA GLU A 168 3.10 8.67 17.95
C GLU A 168 1.72 9.24 18.32
N GLN A 169 1.36 9.23 19.59
CA GLN A 169 0.09 9.82 20.05
C GLN A 169 0.02 11.33 19.76
N ILE A 170 1.10 12.05 19.95
CA ILE A 170 1.17 13.50 19.63
C ILE A 170 1.07 13.73 18.14
N SER A 171 1.73 12.91 17.32
CA SER A 171 1.66 12.99 15.86
C SER A 171 0.25 12.74 15.35
N ASP A 172 -0.43 11.71 15.85
CA ASP A 172 -1.81 11.39 15.48
C ASP A 172 -2.78 12.54 15.81
N VAL A 173 -2.59 13.22 16.93
CA VAL A 173 -3.40 14.39 17.30
C VAL A 173 -3.13 15.58 16.37
N ALA A 174 -1.90 15.77 15.93
CA ALA A 174 -1.54 16.82 14.99
C ALA A 174 -2.19 16.62 13.60
N ASP A 175 -2.27 15.39 13.14
CA ASP A 175 -2.88 15.04 11.86
C ASP A 175 -4.40 15.33 11.82
N TYR A 176 -5.05 15.35 12.97
CA TYR A 176 -6.48 15.71 13.08
C TYR A 176 -6.75 17.23 13.00
N ARG A 177 -5.71 18.07 12.98
CA ARG A 177 -5.84 19.54 12.97
C ARG A 177 -5.62 20.17 11.60
N THR A 178 -5.33 19.38 10.58
CA THR A 178 -5.26 19.79 9.18
C THR A 178 -6.51 19.36 8.44
#